data_d5cf7ddbb2de0928b3f906b2ebe544e9
#
_entry.id   d5cf7ddbb2de0928b3f906b2ebe544e9
#
_cell.length_a   1.000
_cell.length_b   1.000
_cell.length_c   1.000
_cell.angle_alpha   90.00
_cell.angle_beta   90.00
_cell.angle_gamma   90.00
#
_symmetry.space_group_name_H-M   'P 1'
#
loop_
_entity.id
_entity.type
_entity.pdbx_description
1 polymer ?
#
loop_
_entity_poly.entity_id
_entity_poly.type
_entity_poly.pdbx_seq_one_letter_code
_entity_poly.pdbx_strand_id
1 'polypeptide(L)'
;MSAVVDDLLAEFEGKYVRLTWPDKNIILDLTAFCERNIAISTHLSDMIVARIIDPATDVSHKLPIFYLIDAVMKHVGGPYPALFSRHLAEVFKRAFDEVARVPNN
;
A
#
# COMPACT_ATOMS: atom_id res chain seq x y z
N MET A 1 4.40 -6.72 19.58
CA MET A 1 3.08 -6.51 18.94
C MET A 1 2.09 -7.52 19.47
N SER A 2 0.84 -7.15 19.66
CA SER A 2 -0.16 -8.07 20.22
C SER A 2 -0.58 -9.12 19.21
N ALA A 3 -1.04 -10.28 19.69
CA ALA A 3 -1.57 -11.34 18.85
C ALA A 3 -2.79 -10.86 18.03
N VAL A 4 -3.60 -9.96 18.60
CA VAL A 4 -4.76 -9.39 17.90
C VAL A 4 -4.31 -8.58 16.68
N VAL A 5 -3.29 -7.74 16.82
CA VAL A 5 -2.75 -6.96 15.70
C VAL A 5 -2.14 -7.90 14.64
N ASP A 6 -1.38 -8.91 15.07
CA ASP A 6 -0.80 -9.87 14.14
C ASP A 6 -1.88 -10.62 13.35
N ASP A 7 -2.97 -11.00 14.00
CA ASP A 7 -4.10 -11.67 13.35
C ASP A 7 -4.79 -10.76 12.34
N LEU A 8 -4.98 -9.48 12.68
CA LEU A 8 -5.56 -8.52 11.76
C LEU A 8 -4.67 -8.28 10.53
N LEU A 9 -3.37 -8.17 10.73
CA LEU A 9 -2.43 -8.00 9.62
C LEU A 9 -2.40 -9.25 8.72
N ALA A 10 -2.46 -10.44 9.31
CA ALA A 10 -2.53 -11.68 8.54
C ALA A 10 -3.83 -11.77 7.72
N GLU A 11 -4.95 -11.34 8.29
CA GLU A 11 -6.23 -11.30 7.59
C GLU A 11 -6.17 -10.33 6.40
N PHE A 12 -5.62 -9.14 6.61
CA PHE A 12 -5.44 -8.17 5.54
C PHE A 12 -4.55 -8.74 4.44
N GLU A 13 -3.41 -9.30 4.79
CA GLU A 13 -2.45 -9.86 3.83
C GLU A 13 -3.09 -10.97 3.00
N GLY A 14 -3.88 -11.84 3.61
CA GLY A 14 -4.56 -12.91 2.89
C GLY A 14 -5.50 -12.41 1.80
N LYS A 15 -6.13 -11.25 2.01
CA LYS A 15 -6.97 -10.60 1.01
C LYS A 15 -6.13 -9.81 0.01
N TYR A 16 -5.11 -9.10 0.50
CA TYR A 16 -4.29 -8.20 -0.30
C TYR A 16 -3.47 -8.93 -1.36
N VAL A 17 -2.96 -10.11 -1.03
CA VAL A 17 -2.18 -10.93 -1.98
C VAL A 17 -2.98 -11.29 -3.23
N ARG A 18 -4.31 -11.27 -3.14
CA ARG A 18 -5.20 -11.57 -4.27
C ARG A 18 -5.43 -10.37 -5.19
N LEU A 19 -4.97 -9.18 -4.81
CA LEU A 19 -5.13 -7.96 -5.62
C LEU A 19 -4.03 -7.93 -6.69
N THR A 20 -4.28 -8.63 -7.80
CA THR A 20 -3.34 -8.77 -8.92
C THR A 20 -3.82 -8.07 -10.19
N TRP A 21 -5.05 -7.54 -10.18
CA TRP A 21 -5.64 -6.72 -11.23
C TRP A 21 -6.64 -5.78 -10.53
N PRO A 22 -7.15 -4.71 -11.19
CA PRO A 22 -8.04 -3.74 -10.52
C PRO A 22 -9.42 -4.34 -10.23
N ASP A 23 -9.48 -5.28 -9.30
CA ASP A 23 -10.71 -5.92 -8.85
C ASP A 23 -11.45 -5.01 -7.88
N LYS A 24 -12.58 -4.48 -8.33
CA LYS A 24 -13.37 -3.55 -7.55
C LYS A 24 -13.79 -4.13 -6.21
N ASN A 25 -14.19 -5.41 -6.17
CA ASN A 25 -14.67 -6.03 -4.94
C ASN A 25 -13.56 -6.20 -3.91
N ILE A 26 -12.37 -6.60 -4.35
CA ILE A 26 -11.21 -6.72 -3.46
C ILE A 26 -10.80 -5.33 -2.96
N ILE A 27 -10.77 -4.33 -3.83
CA ILE A 27 -10.43 -2.95 -3.45
C ILE A 27 -11.41 -2.42 -2.41
N LEU A 28 -12.71 -2.63 -2.61
CA LEU A 28 -13.73 -2.21 -1.65
C LEU A 28 -13.58 -2.92 -0.30
N ASP A 29 -13.31 -4.21 -0.32
CA ASP A 29 -13.11 -5.03 0.89
C ASP A 29 -11.91 -4.52 1.70
N LEU A 30 -10.78 -4.30 1.02
CA LEU A 30 -9.56 -3.80 1.66
C LEU A 30 -9.74 -2.37 2.17
N THR A 31 -10.45 -1.54 1.43
CA THR A 31 -10.76 -0.16 1.85
C THR A 31 -11.61 -0.16 3.11
N ALA A 32 -12.64 -1.00 3.16
CA ALA A 32 -13.47 -1.17 4.35
C ALA A 32 -12.67 -1.69 5.55
N PHE A 33 -11.72 -2.59 5.30
CA PHE A 33 -10.82 -3.08 6.34
C PHE A 33 -9.98 -1.94 6.93
N CYS A 34 -9.43 -1.10 6.07
CA CYS A 34 -8.66 0.08 6.50
C CYS A 34 -9.51 1.04 7.32
N GLU A 35 -10.78 1.22 6.96
CA GLU A 35 -11.70 2.08 7.71
C GLU A 35 -11.98 1.54 9.10
N ARG A 36 -12.22 0.23 9.22
CA ARG A 36 -12.52 -0.40 10.51
C ARG A 36 -11.31 -0.49 11.44
N ASN A 37 -10.09 -0.38 10.91
CA ASN A 37 -8.86 -0.65 11.64
C ASN A 37 -7.90 0.53 11.62
N ILE A 38 -8.42 1.74 11.83
CA ILE A 38 -7.61 2.97 11.84
C ILE A 38 -6.51 2.93 12.90
N ALA A 39 -6.75 2.25 14.01
CA ALA A 39 -5.75 2.13 15.08
C ALA A 39 -4.44 1.49 14.61
N ILE A 40 -4.48 0.66 13.56
CA ILE A 40 -3.29 0.04 12.99
C ILE A 40 -2.98 0.58 11.58
N SER A 41 -3.41 1.79 11.28
CA SER A 41 -3.22 2.41 9.97
C SER A 41 -1.75 2.49 9.54
N THR A 42 -0.84 2.73 10.48
CA THR A 42 0.60 2.75 10.18
C THR A 42 1.05 1.40 9.63
N HIS A 43 0.66 0.31 10.29
CA HIS A 43 1.02 -1.03 9.83
C HIS A 43 0.38 -1.37 8.48
N LEU A 44 -0.90 -0.98 8.30
CA LEU A 44 -1.60 -1.25 7.05
C LEU A 44 -1.00 -0.47 5.88
N SER A 45 -0.68 0.80 6.08
CA SER A 45 -0.04 1.61 5.03
C SER A 45 1.35 1.09 4.68
N ASP A 46 2.13 0.68 5.68
CA ASP A 46 3.44 0.06 5.45
C ASP A 46 3.31 -1.20 4.60
N MET A 47 2.36 -2.06 4.92
CA MET A 47 2.12 -3.31 4.20
C MET A 47 1.69 -3.06 2.75
N ILE A 48 0.82 -2.08 2.54
CA ILE A 48 0.35 -1.72 1.20
C ILE A 48 1.51 -1.22 0.34
N VAL A 49 2.31 -0.31 0.86
CA VAL A 49 3.41 0.30 0.10
C VAL A 49 4.55 -0.68 -0.12
N ALA A 50 4.78 -1.62 0.79
CA ALA A 50 5.87 -2.60 0.68
C ALA A 50 5.84 -3.37 -0.64
N ARG A 51 4.65 -3.70 -1.16
CA ARG A 51 4.53 -4.42 -2.43
C ARG A 51 4.87 -3.56 -3.64
N ILE A 52 4.73 -2.24 -3.54
CA ILE A 52 5.10 -1.34 -4.64
C ILE A 52 6.61 -1.31 -4.83
N ILE A 53 7.35 -1.28 -3.71
CA ILE A 53 8.81 -1.17 -3.75
C ILE A 53 9.51 -2.53 -3.83
N ASP A 54 8.79 -3.63 -3.67
CA ASP A 54 9.34 -4.97 -3.76
C ASP A 54 9.68 -5.29 -5.23
N PRO A 55 10.96 -5.54 -5.56
CA PRO A 55 11.35 -5.86 -6.92
C PRO A 55 10.77 -7.20 -7.41
N ALA A 56 10.33 -8.07 -6.49
CA ALA A 56 9.67 -9.32 -6.85
C ALA A 56 8.22 -9.14 -7.29
N THR A 57 7.62 -7.97 -7.00
CA THR A 57 6.25 -7.68 -7.42
C THR A 57 6.22 -7.38 -8.92
N ASP A 58 5.43 -8.13 -9.66
CA ASP A 58 5.22 -7.87 -11.09
C ASP A 58 4.68 -6.46 -11.31
N VAL A 59 5.17 -5.77 -12.32
CA VAL A 59 4.77 -4.39 -12.63
C VAL A 59 3.26 -4.30 -12.84
N SER A 60 2.65 -5.29 -13.49
CA SER A 60 1.20 -5.32 -13.71
C SER A 60 0.40 -5.38 -12.41
N HIS A 61 0.99 -5.90 -11.33
CA HIS A 61 0.34 -5.96 -10.03
C HIS A 61 0.45 -4.66 -9.24
N LYS A 62 1.28 -3.71 -9.69
CA LYS A 62 1.44 -2.42 -9.00
C LYS A 62 0.30 -1.46 -9.27
N LEU A 63 -0.27 -1.49 -10.46
CA LEU A 63 -1.38 -0.62 -10.82
C LEU A 63 -2.60 -0.80 -9.90
N PRO A 64 -3.08 -2.03 -9.65
CA PRO A 64 -4.20 -2.19 -8.71
C PRO A 64 -3.89 -1.71 -7.30
N ILE A 65 -2.63 -1.73 -6.87
CA ILE A 65 -2.24 -1.18 -5.57
C ILE A 65 -2.45 0.34 -5.53
N PHE A 66 -2.14 1.04 -6.61
CA PHE A 66 -2.39 2.48 -6.69
C PHE A 66 -3.89 2.79 -6.65
N TYR A 67 -4.72 1.97 -7.27
CA TYR A 67 -6.17 2.11 -7.15
C TYR A 67 -6.64 1.90 -5.70
N LEU A 68 -6.05 0.95 -4.98
CA LEU A 68 -6.36 0.74 -3.57
C LEU A 68 -5.97 1.97 -2.73
N ILE A 69 -4.77 2.50 -2.93
CA ILE A 69 -4.30 3.69 -2.22
C ILE A 69 -5.25 4.86 -2.47
N ASP A 70 -5.63 5.09 -3.72
CA ASP A 70 -6.57 6.15 -4.08
C ASP A 70 -7.92 5.97 -3.37
N ALA A 71 -8.44 4.75 -3.36
CA ALA A 71 -9.71 4.44 -2.71
C ALA A 71 -9.64 4.69 -1.20
N VAL A 72 -8.58 4.26 -0.54
CA VAL A 72 -8.40 4.47 0.91
C VAL A 72 -8.29 5.96 1.22
N MET A 73 -7.52 6.71 0.43
CA MET A 73 -7.36 8.14 0.65
C MET A 73 -8.66 8.91 0.48
N LYS A 74 -9.48 8.55 -0.52
CA LYS A 74 -10.72 9.24 -0.82
C LYS A 74 -11.87 8.84 0.09
N HIS A 75 -12.00 7.56 0.41
CA HIS A 75 -13.18 7.04 1.11
C HIS A 75 -12.99 6.88 2.61
N VAL A 76 -11.75 6.69 3.07
CA VAL A 76 -11.46 6.61 4.49
C VAL A 76 -10.90 7.94 4.99
N GLY A 77 -9.86 8.44 4.34
CA GLY A 77 -9.18 9.65 4.79
C GLY A 77 -8.44 9.42 6.11
N GLY A 78 -8.76 10.24 7.13
CA GLY A 78 -8.13 10.13 8.45
C GLY A 78 -6.61 10.19 8.39
N PRO A 79 -5.89 9.24 8.98
CA PRO A 79 -4.42 9.24 8.96
C PRO A 79 -3.81 8.79 7.65
N TYR A 80 -4.59 8.15 6.76
CA TYR A 80 -4.05 7.50 5.57
C TYR A 80 -3.39 8.45 4.57
N PRO A 81 -3.97 9.62 4.23
CA PRO A 81 -3.34 10.50 3.27
C PRO A 81 -1.91 10.90 3.65
N ALA A 82 -1.69 11.27 4.92
CA ALA A 82 -0.37 11.64 5.41
C ALA A 82 0.60 10.45 5.40
N LEU A 83 0.11 9.26 5.79
CA LEU A 83 0.93 8.06 5.80
C LEU A 83 1.37 7.66 4.39
N PHE A 84 0.43 7.61 3.44
CA PHE A 84 0.78 7.28 2.06
C PHE A 84 1.67 8.35 1.42
N SER A 85 1.40 9.63 1.67
CA SER A 85 2.24 10.71 1.14
C SER A 85 3.68 10.58 1.60
N ARG A 86 3.90 10.24 2.86
CA ARG A 86 5.24 10.02 3.40
C ARG A 86 5.94 8.86 2.69
N HIS A 87 5.27 7.73 2.57
CA HIS A 87 5.83 6.55 1.92
C HIS A 87 6.11 6.78 0.44
N LEU A 88 5.17 7.40 -0.27
CA LEU A 88 5.34 7.67 -1.69
C LEU A 88 6.47 8.66 -1.94
N ALA A 89 6.64 9.66 -1.08
CA ALA A 89 7.75 10.60 -1.18
C ALA A 89 9.10 9.86 -1.06
N GLU A 90 9.21 8.91 -0.15
CA GLU A 90 10.42 8.09 0.00
C GLU A 90 10.68 7.23 -1.23
N VAL A 91 9.62 6.64 -1.81
CA VAL A 91 9.73 5.84 -3.03
C VAL A 91 10.19 6.69 -4.20
N PHE A 92 9.61 7.86 -4.39
CA PHE A 92 10.02 8.78 -5.44
C PHE A 92 11.45 9.26 -5.26
N LYS A 93 11.85 9.55 -4.03
CA LYS A 93 13.22 9.97 -3.75
C LYS A 93 14.24 8.88 -4.14
N ARG A 94 13.96 7.62 -3.79
CA ARG A 94 14.80 6.49 -4.17
C ARG A 94 14.92 6.35 -5.68
N ALA A 95 13.79 6.39 -6.36
CA ALA A 95 13.76 6.28 -7.81
C ALA A 95 14.55 7.40 -8.47
N PHE A 96 14.40 8.62 -7.95
CA PHE A 96 15.15 9.77 -8.44
C PHE A 96 16.65 9.60 -8.21
N ASP A 97 17.07 9.17 -7.02
CA ASP A 97 18.48 8.96 -6.70
C ASP A 97 19.10 7.89 -7.60
N GLU A 98 18.35 6.82 -7.90
CA GLU A 98 18.82 5.77 -8.82
C GLU A 98 19.03 6.32 -10.23
N VAL A 99 18.09 7.12 -10.73
CA VAL A 99 18.20 7.75 -12.05
C VAL A 99 19.37 8.71 -12.10
N ALA A 100 19.58 9.48 -11.03
CA ALA A 100 20.69 10.45 -10.95
C ALA A 100 22.06 9.77 -10.91
N ARG A 101 22.14 8.50 -10.51
CA ARG A 101 23.40 7.73 -10.50
C ARG A 101 23.75 7.11 -11.85
N VAL A 102 22.80 7.06 -12.78
CA VAL A 102 23.06 6.51 -14.09
C VAL A 102 23.96 7.48 -14.86
N PRO A 103 25.13 7.03 -15.38
CA PRO A 103 26.00 7.92 -16.15
C PRO A 103 25.28 8.45 -17.38
N ASN A 104 25.37 9.77 -17.57
CA ASN A 104 24.90 10.38 -18.79
C ASN A 104 25.96 10.18 -19.86
N ASN A 105 25.60 9.43 -20.85
CA ASN A 105 26.44 9.26 -22.02
C ASN A 105 26.02 10.18 -23.15
#